data_0188435961ba6f4e6a6c381e9404a3c1
#
_entry.id   0188435961ba6f4e6a6c381e9404a3c1
#
_cell.length_a   1.000
_cell.length_b   1.000
_cell.length_c   1.000
_cell.angle_alpha   90.00
_cell.angle_beta   90.00
_cell.angle_gamma   90.00
#
_symmetry.space_group_name_H-M   'P 1'
#
loop_
_entity.id
_entity.type
_entity.pdbx_description
1 polymer ?
#
loop_
_entity_poly.entity_id
_entity_poly.type
_entity_poly.pdbx_seq_one_letter_code
_entity_poly.pdbx_strand_id
1 'polypeptide(L)'
;MPPQVRPVTIKSELEGVLRKLGLDYELDVYKSLLGYEGKNVEPLVHCAEEIFLHLFNERIKPESPDRASIWTDTNLYNELGIPAIKIGPRGRRISARNEEIEIDVLVKAAQIYALMALDICTRDRTSQAG
;
A
#
# COMPACT_ATOMS: atom_id res chain seq x y z
N MET A 1 -10.81 -2.13 -1.95
CA MET A 1 -12.02 -1.46 -1.44
C MET A 1 -11.62 -0.54 -0.29
N PRO A 2 -12.30 0.56 -0.06
CA PRO A 2 -12.11 1.35 1.16
C PRO A 2 -12.33 0.48 2.43
N PRO A 3 -11.64 0.76 3.54
CA PRO A 3 -11.71 -0.07 4.75
C PRO A 3 -13.12 -0.24 5.32
N GLN A 4 -14.00 0.74 5.08
CA GLN A 4 -15.37 0.77 5.62
C GLN A 4 -16.37 -0.03 4.76
N VAL A 5 -16.00 -0.39 3.54
CA VAL A 5 -16.90 -1.06 2.59
C VAL A 5 -16.81 -2.58 2.77
N ARG A 6 -17.94 -3.21 3.01
CA ARG A 6 -18.05 -4.67 3.15
C ARG A 6 -18.42 -5.30 1.80
N PRO A 7 -17.84 -6.46 1.45
CA PRO A 7 -18.18 -7.17 0.21
C PRO A 7 -19.67 -7.50 0.08
N VAL A 8 -20.29 -7.86 1.19
CA VAL A 8 -21.74 -8.15 1.24
C VAL A 8 -22.59 -6.93 0.87
N THR A 9 -22.16 -5.73 1.25
CA THR A 9 -22.86 -4.49 0.90
C THR A 9 -22.80 -4.26 -0.61
N ILE A 10 -21.61 -4.38 -1.20
CA ILE A 10 -21.45 -4.23 -2.65
C ILE A 10 -22.28 -5.27 -3.41
N LYS A 11 -22.26 -6.54 -2.96
CA LYS A 11 -23.06 -7.59 -3.57
C LYS A 11 -24.54 -7.22 -3.54
N SER A 12 -25.06 -6.81 -2.38
CA SER A 12 -26.46 -6.42 -2.21
C SER A 12 -26.86 -5.22 -3.07
N GLU A 13 -25.97 -4.22 -3.20
CA GLU A 13 -26.22 -3.05 -4.06
C GLU A 13 -26.28 -3.46 -5.54
N LEU A 14 -25.32 -4.28 -6.00
CA LEU A 14 -25.30 -4.80 -7.37
C LEU A 14 -26.56 -5.64 -7.67
N GLU A 15 -26.94 -6.55 -6.78
CA GLU A 15 -28.16 -7.32 -6.90
C GLU A 15 -29.40 -6.43 -6.96
N GLY A 16 -29.42 -5.35 -6.18
CA GLY A 16 -30.49 -4.35 -6.21
C GLY A 16 -30.60 -3.65 -7.57
N VAL A 17 -29.47 -3.31 -8.19
CA VAL A 17 -29.45 -2.71 -9.54
C VAL A 17 -29.89 -3.71 -10.59
N LEU A 18 -29.39 -4.94 -10.57
CA LEU A 18 -29.72 -5.98 -11.54
C LEU A 18 -31.22 -6.32 -11.50
N ARG A 19 -31.81 -6.43 -10.30
CA ARG A 19 -33.27 -6.62 -10.12
C ARG A 19 -34.10 -5.47 -10.68
N LYS A 20 -33.67 -4.23 -10.47
CA LYS A 20 -34.37 -3.05 -11.04
C LYS A 20 -34.35 -3.02 -12.55
N LEU A 21 -33.31 -3.58 -13.17
CA LEU A 21 -33.18 -3.68 -14.63
C LEU A 21 -33.97 -4.87 -15.20
N GLY A 22 -34.59 -5.72 -14.35
CA GLY A 22 -35.32 -6.90 -14.79
C GLY A 22 -34.46 -7.97 -15.44
N LEU A 23 -33.16 -8.00 -15.11
CA LEU A 23 -32.23 -8.98 -15.65
C LEU A 23 -32.31 -10.29 -14.86
N ASP A 24 -32.24 -11.41 -15.57
CA ASP A 24 -31.96 -12.70 -14.98
C ASP A 24 -30.44 -12.82 -14.78
N TYR A 25 -30.00 -13.09 -13.55
CA TYR A 25 -28.57 -13.06 -13.22
C TYR A 25 -28.22 -14.07 -12.13
N GLU A 26 -26.99 -14.53 -12.21
CA GLU A 26 -26.28 -15.19 -11.12
C GLU A 26 -25.07 -14.32 -10.74
N LEU A 27 -24.98 -13.93 -9.48
CA LEU A 27 -23.90 -13.09 -8.95
C LEU A 27 -23.12 -13.81 -7.87
N ASP A 28 -21.90 -14.22 -8.20
CA ASP A 28 -20.99 -14.83 -7.25
C ASP A 28 -19.81 -13.91 -6.92
N VAL A 29 -19.36 -13.95 -5.65
CA VAL A 29 -18.17 -13.24 -5.17
C VAL A 29 -17.05 -14.24 -4.97
N TYR A 30 -16.31 -14.52 -6.02
CA TYR A 30 -15.23 -15.52 -6.00
C TYR A 30 -13.97 -15.06 -5.24
N LYS A 31 -13.78 -13.75 -5.06
CA LYS A 31 -12.66 -13.18 -4.31
C LYS A 31 -13.04 -11.84 -3.69
N SER A 32 -12.65 -11.67 -2.44
CA SER A 32 -12.87 -10.44 -1.70
C SER A 32 -11.61 -10.07 -0.93
N LEU A 33 -11.12 -8.85 -1.16
CA LEU A 33 -9.96 -8.30 -0.47
C LEU A 33 -10.38 -6.99 0.18
N LEU A 34 -10.32 -6.95 1.51
CA LEU A 34 -10.65 -5.77 2.29
C LEU A 34 -9.58 -4.70 2.13
N GLY A 35 -10.00 -3.45 2.10
CA GLY A 35 -9.11 -2.33 2.33
C GLY A 35 -8.74 -2.28 3.80
N TYR A 36 -7.56 -1.78 4.10
CA TYR A 36 -7.08 -1.62 5.47
C TYR A 36 -6.41 -0.26 5.62
N GLU A 37 -6.59 0.35 6.78
CA GLU A 37 -5.88 1.55 7.17
C GLU A 37 -4.69 1.16 8.05
N GLY A 38 -3.49 1.59 7.68
CA GLY A 38 -2.28 1.30 8.45
C GLY A 38 -2.36 1.91 9.85
N LYS A 39 -2.05 1.13 10.88
CA LYS A 39 -1.95 1.58 12.26
C LYS A 39 -0.52 1.47 12.73
N ASN A 40 -0.08 2.42 13.56
CA ASN A 40 1.26 2.45 14.13
C ASN A 40 2.37 2.44 13.06
N VAL A 41 2.10 3.04 11.89
CA VAL A 41 3.04 3.10 10.76
C VAL A 41 3.98 4.30 10.82
N GLU A 42 3.73 5.23 11.75
CA GLU A 42 4.47 6.48 11.91
C GLU A 42 5.99 6.28 12.03
N PRO A 43 6.51 5.29 12.78
CA PRO A 43 7.95 5.05 12.85
C PRO A 43 8.57 4.67 11.50
N LEU A 44 7.84 3.90 10.67
CA LEU A 44 8.28 3.53 9.33
C LEU A 44 8.25 4.72 8.38
N VAL A 45 7.20 5.53 8.47
CA VAL A 45 7.06 6.75 7.66
C VAL A 45 8.18 7.72 7.99
N HIS A 46 8.42 7.99 9.28
CA HIS A 46 9.47 8.90 9.73
C HIS A 46 10.87 8.44 9.29
N CYS A 47 11.18 7.14 9.47
CA CYS A 47 12.43 6.55 8.98
C CYS A 47 12.60 6.76 7.47
N ALA A 48 11.56 6.51 6.69
CA ALA A 48 11.58 6.71 5.25
C ALA A 48 11.81 8.18 4.87
N GLU A 49 11.14 9.11 5.55
CA GLU A 49 11.27 10.56 5.30
C GLU A 49 12.66 11.08 5.61
N GLU A 50 13.26 10.66 6.74
CA GLU A 50 14.62 11.05 7.13
C GLU A 50 15.64 10.54 6.12
N ILE A 51 15.55 9.28 5.72
CA ILE A 51 16.45 8.68 4.75
C ILE A 51 16.31 9.36 3.38
N PHE A 52 15.08 9.61 2.95
CA PHE A 52 14.83 10.28 1.67
C PHE A 52 15.40 11.70 1.65
N LEU A 53 15.19 12.44 2.74
CA LEU A 53 15.75 13.78 2.89
C LEU A 53 17.29 13.76 2.91
N HIS A 54 17.87 12.79 3.62
CA HIS A 54 19.34 12.63 3.70
C HIS A 54 19.97 12.31 2.34
N LEU A 55 19.36 11.38 1.59
CA LEU A 55 19.91 10.93 0.31
C LEU A 55 19.71 11.92 -0.83
N PHE A 56 18.57 12.60 -0.87
CA PHE A 56 18.13 13.36 -2.04
C PHE A 56 17.91 14.84 -1.78
N ASN A 57 18.00 15.28 -0.52
CA ASN A 57 17.65 16.63 -0.08
C ASN A 57 16.23 17.07 -0.52
N GLU A 58 15.34 16.10 -0.59
CA GLU A 58 13.93 16.27 -0.97
C GLU A 58 13.03 15.66 0.09
N ARG A 59 11.79 16.09 0.15
CA ARG A 59 10.77 15.46 1.01
C ARG A 59 9.96 14.45 0.21
N ILE A 60 9.63 13.32 0.85
CA ILE A 60 8.68 12.37 0.28
C ILE A 60 7.33 13.06 0.06
N LYS A 61 6.77 12.87 -1.13
CA LYS A 61 5.40 13.28 -1.42
C LYS A 61 4.50 12.06 -1.29
N PRO A 62 3.58 12.04 -0.32
CA PRO A 62 2.60 10.96 -0.22
C PRO A 62 1.83 10.79 -1.53
N GLU A 63 1.52 9.56 -1.88
CA GLU A 63 0.65 9.29 -3.01
C GLU A 63 -0.77 9.77 -2.70
N SER A 64 -1.48 10.29 -3.70
CA SER A 64 -2.87 10.68 -3.51
C SER A 64 -3.75 9.46 -3.19
N PRO A 65 -4.79 9.61 -2.35
CA PRO A 65 -5.69 8.51 -2.00
C PRO A 65 -6.28 7.78 -3.21
N ASP A 66 -6.59 8.51 -4.27
CA ASP A 66 -7.15 7.95 -5.51
C ASP A 66 -6.20 6.98 -6.22
N ARG A 67 -4.90 7.20 -6.08
CA ARG A 67 -3.86 6.34 -6.65
C ARG A 67 -3.35 5.29 -5.67
N ALA A 68 -3.52 5.52 -4.38
CA ALA A 68 -3.16 4.59 -3.32
C ALA A 68 -4.14 3.42 -3.16
N SER A 69 -5.25 3.41 -3.91
CA SER A 69 -6.32 2.42 -3.78
C SER A 69 -6.00 1.03 -4.34
N ILE A 70 -4.80 0.81 -4.85
CA ILE A 70 -4.37 -0.51 -5.32
C ILE A 70 -4.08 -1.40 -4.11
N TRP A 71 -4.77 -2.55 -4.05
CA TRP A 71 -4.51 -3.55 -3.04
C TRP A 71 -3.09 -4.12 -3.18
N THR A 72 -2.41 -4.26 -2.06
CA THR A 72 -1.06 -4.82 -1.96
C THR A 72 -0.93 -5.68 -0.70
N ASP A 73 0.16 -6.42 -0.55
CA ASP A 73 0.41 -7.26 0.61
C ASP A 73 0.49 -6.47 1.93
N THR A 74 0.72 -5.15 1.88
CA THR A 74 0.63 -4.28 3.06
C THR A 74 -0.73 -4.35 3.74
N ASN A 75 -1.80 -4.62 2.97
CA ASN A 75 -3.14 -4.80 3.53
C ASN A 75 -3.20 -6.02 4.47
N LEU A 76 -2.55 -7.12 4.08
CA LEU A 76 -2.49 -8.34 4.91
C LEU A 76 -1.67 -8.11 6.19
N TYR A 77 -0.51 -7.47 6.07
CA TYR A 77 0.32 -7.17 7.24
C TYR A 77 -0.41 -6.28 8.23
N ASN A 78 -0.99 -5.18 7.76
CA ASN A 78 -1.74 -4.26 8.61
C ASN A 78 -2.99 -4.93 9.22
N GLU A 79 -3.67 -5.84 8.51
CA GLU A 79 -4.79 -6.61 9.05
C GLU A 79 -4.36 -7.51 10.21
N LEU A 80 -3.15 -8.07 10.14
CA LEU A 80 -2.55 -8.87 11.19
C LEU A 80 -1.93 -8.03 12.33
N GLY A 81 -2.05 -6.71 12.27
CA GLY A 81 -1.48 -5.80 13.26
C GLY A 81 0.03 -5.55 13.08
N ILE A 82 0.61 -5.96 11.96
CA ILE A 82 1.99 -5.70 11.62
C ILE A 82 2.06 -4.38 10.85
N PRO A 83 2.72 -3.34 11.39
CA PRO A 83 2.85 -2.07 10.69
C PRO A 83 3.55 -2.24 9.35
N ALA A 84 2.91 -1.81 8.29
CA ALA A 84 3.46 -1.89 6.94
C ALA A 84 3.08 -0.66 6.11
N ILE A 85 4.04 -0.15 5.36
CA ILE A 85 3.85 0.96 4.43
C ILE A 85 4.21 0.52 3.01
N LYS A 86 3.60 1.16 2.04
CA LYS A 86 3.99 0.98 0.64
C LYS A 86 4.93 2.12 0.25
N ILE A 87 6.16 1.77 -0.05
CA ILE A 87 7.16 2.70 -0.58
C ILE A 87 7.85 2.03 -1.77
N GLY A 88 8.18 2.79 -2.79
CA GLY A 88 8.85 2.19 -3.94
C GLY A 88 8.91 3.13 -5.13
N PRO A 89 9.57 2.64 -6.17
CA PRO A 89 9.75 3.39 -7.39
C PRO A 89 8.41 3.55 -8.12
N ARG A 90 8.23 4.70 -8.73
CA ARG A 90 7.05 4.98 -9.55
C ARG A 90 7.33 4.60 -10.99
N GLY A 91 6.57 3.64 -11.51
CA GLY A 91 6.58 3.28 -12.92
C GLY A 91 5.59 4.09 -13.77
N ARG A 92 5.69 3.93 -15.08
CA ARG A 92 4.71 4.41 -16.05
C ARG A 92 3.92 3.24 -16.60
N ARG A 93 2.67 3.46 -16.99
CA ARG A 93 1.78 2.43 -17.57
C ARG A 93 1.60 1.21 -16.67
N ILE A 94 1.47 1.42 -15.37
CA ILE A 94 1.31 0.35 -14.38
C ILE A 94 0.19 -0.59 -14.80
N SER A 95 0.50 -1.90 -14.80
CA SER A 95 -0.41 -2.98 -15.22
C SER A 95 -0.89 -2.90 -16.68
N ALA A 96 -0.19 -2.16 -17.53
CA ALA A 96 -0.48 -2.07 -18.95
C ALA A 96 0.66 -2.63 -19.82
N ARG A 97 0.40 -2.79 -21.11
CA ARG A 97 1.42 -3.20 -22.08
C ARG A 97 2.56 -2.18 -22.09
N ASN A 98 3.81 -2.65 -22.10
CA ASN A 98 5.02 -1.84 -22.03
C ASN A 98 5.10 -1.01 -20.72
N GLU A 99 4.80 -1.64 -19.59
CA GLU A 99 5.11 -1.08 -18.28
C GLU A 99 6.61 -0.82 -18.18
N GLU A 100 6.98 0.34 -17.68
CA GLU A 100 8.36 0.79 -17.62
C GLU A 100 8.66 1.53 -16.32
N ILE A 101 9.92 1.49 -15.92
CA ILE A 101 10.46 2.23 -14.78
C ILE A 101 11.80 2.85 -15.17
N GLU A 102 12.06 4.05 -14.68
CA GLU A 102 13.36 4.69 -14.85
C GLU A 102 14.39 4.04 -13.93
N ILE A 103 15.57 3.70 -14.47
CA ILE A 103 16.65 3.00 -13.73
C ILE A 103 17.07 3.81 -12.50
N ASP A 104 17.20 5.13 -12.62
CA ASP A 104 17.61 6.00 -11.52
C ASP A 104 16.61 5.94 -10.36
N VAL A 105 15.31 5.85 -10.66
CA VAL A 105 14.25 5.71 -9.65
C VAL A 105 14.32 4.35 -8.96
N LEU A 106 14.66 3.31 -9.71
CA LEU A 106 14.88 1.96 -9.16
C LEU A 106 16.10 1.93 -8.22
N VAL A 107 17.21 2.57 -8.61
CA VAL A 107 18.41 2.67 -7.77
C VAL A 107 18.10 3.44 -6.48
N LYS A 108 17.41 4.57 -6.57
CA LYS A 108 16.97 5.34 -5.40
C LYS A 108 16.11 4.50 -4.45
N ALA A 109 15.18 3.72 -4.97
CA ALA A 109 14.36 2.84 -4.16
C ALA A 109 15.19 1.77 -3.43
N ALA A 110 16.16 1.17 -4.11
CA ALA A 110 17.06 0.19 -3.50
C ALA A 110 17.88 0.79 -2.36
N GLN A 111 18.40 2.01 -2.51
CA GLN A 111 19.11 2.74 -1.47
C GLN A 111 18.22 2.99 -0.23
N ILE A 112 16.99 3.44 -0.45
CA ILE A 112 16.02 3.67 0.63
C ILE A 112 15.76 2.36 1.40
N TYR A 113 15.48 1.26 0.70
CA TYR A 113 15.20 -0.03 1.32
C TYR A 113 16.38 -0.53 2.16
N ALA A 114 17.61 -0.42 1.65
CA ALA A 114 18.81 -0.84 2.36
C ALA A 114 19.01 -0.04 3.66
N LEU A 115 18.85 1.28 3.60
CA LEU A 115 19.02 2.14 4.76
C LEU A 115 17.88 2.00 5.77
N MET A 116 16.64 1.85 5.33
CA MET A 116 15.51 1.56 6.23
C MET A 116 15.70 0.24 6.97
N ALA A 117 16.11 -0.82 6.27
CA ALA A 117 16.38 -2.10 6.89
C ALA A 117 17.51 -1.99 7.93
N LEU A 118 18.59 -1.28 7.60
CA LEU A 118 19.70 -1.05 8.52
C LEU A 118 19.25 -0.27 9.77
N ASP A 119 18.54 0.85 9.58
CA ASP A 119 18.08 1.70 10.67
C ASP A 119 17.13 0.95 11.62
N ILE A 120 16.10 0.28 11.07
CA ILE A 120 15.13 -0.48 11.86
C ILE A 120 15.79 -1.63 12.61
N CYS A 121 16.66 -2.41 11.95
CA CYS A 121 17.32 -3.54 12.58
C CYS A 121 18.39 -3.14 13.63
N THR A 122 18.88 -1.90 13.60
CA THR A 122 19.86 -1.42 14.58
C THR A 122 19.19 -0.75 15.79
N ARG A 123 18.06 -0.10 15.61
CA ARG A 123 17.29 0.51 16.73
C ARG A 123 16.85 -0.52 17.76
N ASP A 124 16.40 -1.69 17.34
CA ASP A 124 15.94 -2.76 18.24
C ASP A 124 17.08 -3.34 19.13
N ARG A 125 18.33 -3.26 18.69
CA ARG A 125 19.46 -3.76 19.47
C ARG A 125 19.88 -2.83 20.62
N THR A 126 19.64 -1.55 20.48
CA THR A 126 19.99 -0.57 21.52
C THR A 126 18.94 -0.48 22.63
N SER A 127 17.69 -0.82 22.34
CA SER A 127 16.62 -0.84 23.35
C SER A 127 16.57 -2.10 24.22
N GLN A 128 17.27 -3.18 23.84
CA GLN A 128 17.37 -4.42 24.63
C GLN A 128 18.64 -4.50 25.50
N ALA A 129 19.54 -3.54 25.37
CA ALA A 129 20.82 -3.51 26.10
C ALA A 129 20.83 -2.53 27.30
N GLY A 130 19.67 -2.03 27.73
CA GLY A 130 19.50 -1.10 28.84
C GLY A 130 18.84 -1.72 30.11
#